data_2cd5532b6b9252c47856e8c91b5237e9
#
_entry.id   2cd5532b6b9252c47856e8c91b5237e9
#
_cell.length_a   1.000
_cell.length_b   1.000
_cell.length_c   1.000
_cell.angle_alpha   90.00
_cell.angle_beta   90.00
_cell.angle_gamma   90.00
#
_symmetry.space_group_name_H-M   'P 1'
#
loop_
_entity.id
_entity.type
_entity.pdbx_description
1 polymer ?
#
loop_
_entity_poly.entity_id
_entity_poly.type
_entity_poly.pdbx_seq_one_letter_code
_entity_poly.pdbx_strand_id
1 'polypeptide(L)'
;MKTGEVRLWKLTRRHVREALEAGQIKGAILPTGSTEQHNEHLAMEHDAASALHVSYQAALELYPQVLVATPMNVGISEHWMEFPGTLTLQADTFAAVAYEICDSLRRHGIEKILIINGHAGNGPLGQRMDDFRQRLGIEVRFHSYWEAYSKEYIQEHMESGEAPAHAAEFETAFAQAAFPENVHWDGVDYEAANLDIQSESYRDRDPVYFR
;
A
#
# COMPACT_ATOMS: atom_id res chain seq x y z
N MET A 1 24.76 -3.60 4.85
CA MET A 1 24.73 -2.12 4.98
C MET A 1 25.15 -1.73 6.40
N LYS A 2 25.72 -0.54 6.59
CA LYS A 2 26.13 -0.06 7.95
C LYS A 2 25.20 1.05 8.48
N THR A 3 24.19 1.45 7.69
CA THR A 3 23.36 2.63 7.96
C THR A 3 22.13 2.38 8.82
N GLY A 4 21.68 1.12 8.95
CA GLY A 4 20.38 0.79 9.53
C GLY A 4 19.18 1.21 8.67
N GLU A 5 19.41 1.85 7.51
CA GLU A 5 18.38 2.36 6.61
C GLU A 5 18.03 1.31 5.54
N VAL A 6 16.74 1.10 5.30
CA VAL A 6 16.21 0.14 4.31
C VAL A 6 15.46 0.82 3.17
N ARG A 7 15.11 2.10 3.32
CA ARG A 7 14.39 2.87 2.29
C ARG A 7 15.35 3.28 1.18
N LEU A 8 15.16 2.74 -0.02
CA LEU A 8 16.05 2.94 -1.17
C LEU A 8 16.34 4.42 -1.45
N TRP A 9 15.32 5.28 -1.39
CA TRP A 9 15.45 6.72 -1.66
C TRP A 9 16.18 7.53 -0.56
N LYS A 10 16.49 6.92 0.58
CA LYS A 10 17.31 7.50 1.65
C LYS A 10 18.77 7.02 1.59
N LEU A 11 19.06 6.04 0.73
CA LEU A 11 20.39 5.51 0.55
C LEU A 11 21.13 6.25 -0.57
N THR A 12 22.44 6.33 -0.46
CA THR A 12 23.29 6.81 -1.56
C THR A 12 23.58 5.66 -2.53
N ARG A 13 23.93 5.98 -3.78
CA ARG A 13 24.39 4.98 -4.76
C ARG A 13 25.49 4.08 -4.19
N ARG A 14 26.42 4.63 -3.40
CA ARG A 14 27.50 3.85 -2.77
C ARG A 14 26.95 2.81 -1.81
N HIS A 15 26.01 3.18 -0.93
CA HIS A 15 25.43 2.24 0.03
C HIS A 15 24.75 1.04 -0.68
N VAL A 16 23.99 1.32 -1.72
CA VAL A 16 23.29 0.28 -2.49
C VAL A 16 24.29 -0.61 -3.22
N ARG A 17 25.26 -0.02 -3.94
CA ARG A 17 26.29 -0.79 -4.65
C ARG A 17 27.06 -1.73 -3.73
N GLU A 18 27.61 -1.20 -2.63
CA GLU A 18 28.41 -2.00 -1.69
C GLU A 18 27.58 -3.15 -1.07
N ALA A 19 26.29 -2.91 -0.79
CA ALA A 19 25.41 -3.94 -0.25
C ALA A 19 25.06 -5.04 -1.28
N LEU A 20 24.87 -4.68 -2.54
CA LEU A 20 24.66 -5.63 -3.64
C LEU A 20 25.91 -6.45 -3.92
N GLU A 21 27.09 -5.80 -4.05
CA GLU A 21 28.37 -6.47 -4.26
C GLU A 21 28.71 -7.45 -3.12
N ALA A 22 28.35 -7.11 -1.89
CA ALA A 22 28.50 -7.98 -0.71
C ALA A 22 27.42 -9.08 -0.61
N GLY A 23 26.46 -9.15 -1.54
CA GLY A 23 25.36 -10.12 -1.53
C GLY A 23 24.43 -9.99 -0.31
N GLN A 24 24.38 -8.82 0.30
CA GLN A 24 23.55 -8.58 1.49
C GLN A 24 22.06 -8.44 1.14
N ILE A 25 21.73 -7.82 -0.02
CA ILE A 25 20.35 -7.61 -0.46
C ILE A 25 19.84 -8.88 -1.13
N LYS A 26 18.70 -9.39 -0.67
CA LYS A 26 18.05 -10.61 -1.15
C LYS A 26 16.72 -10.35 -1.82
N GLY A 27 16.12 -9.20 -1.59
CA GLY A 27 14.83 -8.82 -2.14
C GLY A 27 14.49 -7.36 -1.90
N ALA A 28 13.34 -6.96 -2.44
CA ALA A 28 12.78 -5.64 -2.21
C ALA A 28 11.27 -5.72 -1.97
N ILE A 29 10.74 -4.74 -1.25
CA ILE A 29 9.30 -4.51 -1.12
C ILE A 29 8.96 -3.23 -1.89
N LEU A 30 7.94 -3.29 -2.73
CA LEU A 30 7.34 -2.14 -3.40
C LEU A 30 6.01 -1.80 -2.72
N PRO A 31 5.94 -0.74 -1.92
CA PRO A 31 4.67 -0.28 -1.36
C PRO A 31 3.81 0.35 -2.45
N THR A 32 2.53 0.01 -2.48
CA THR A 32 1.53 0.63 -3.36
C THR A 32 0.31 1.04 -2.55
N GLY A 33 -0.20 2.23 -2.78
CA GLY A 33 -1.38 2.75 -2.12
C GLY A 33 -2.16 3.66 -3.05
N SER A 34 -2.88 4.61 -2.49
CA SER A 34 -3.57 5.66 -3.21
C SER A 34 -3.48 6.99 -2.46
N THR A 35 -3.80 8.06 -3.16
CA THR A 35 -4.17 9.36 -2.60
C THR A 35 -5.65 9.54 -2.90
N GLU A 36 -6.51 9.27 -1.94
CA GLU A 36 -7.95 9.32 -2.11
C GLU A 36 -8.67 9.74 -0.83
N GLN A 37 -9.93 10.13 -0.96
CA GLN A 37 -10.73 10.46 0.21
C GLN A 37 -10.76 9.31 1.22
N HIS A 38 -10.66 9.63 2.50
CA HIS A 38 -10.79 8.72 3.64
C HIS A 38 -11.67 9.37 4.72
N ASN A 39 -12.90 9.71 4.34
CA ASN A 39 -13.81 10.52 5.15
C ASN A 39 -13.18 11.87 5.55
N GLU A 40 -13.72 12.50 6.59
CA GLU A 40 -13.28 13.81 7.07
C GLU A 40 -12.13 13.71 8.08
N HIS A 41 -11.80 12.50 8.56
CA HIS A 41 -10.89 12.33 9.70
C HIS A 41 -9.53 11.70 9.37
N LEU A 42 -9.38 11.02 8.25
CA LEU A 42 -8.09 10.45 7.84
C LEU A 42 -7.49 11.23 6.66
N ALA A 43 -6.18 11.44 6.73
CA ALA A 43 -5.46 12.06 5.63
C ALA A 43 -5.54 11.21 4.36
N MET A 44 -5.63 11.84 3.21
CA MET A 44 -5.80 11.20 1.89
C MET A 44 -4.65 10.26 1.51
N GLU A 45 -3.52 10.31 2.18
CA GLU A 45 -2.39 9.40 1.96
C GLU A 45 -2.50 8.08 2.73
N HIS A 46 -3.59 7.84 3.47
CA HIS A 46 -3.73 6.71 4.39
C HIS A 46 -3.26 5.39 3.80
N ASP A 47 -3.72 5.04 2.61
CA ASP A 47 -3.36 3.80 1.91
C ASP A 47 -1.86 3.68 1.65
N ALA A 48 -1.26 4.76 1.14
CA ALA A 48 0.16 4.80 0.85
C ALA A 48 1.00 4.79 2.13
N ALA A 49 0.57 5.51 3.17
CA ALA A 49 1.21 5.54 4.48
C ALA A 49 1.18 4.16 5.15
N SER A 50 0.04 3.47 5.10
CA SER A 50 -0.13 2.12 5.65
C SER A 50 0.76 1.09 4.96
N ALA A 51 0.74 1.05 3.62
CA ALA A 51 1.59 0.15 2.85
C ALA A 51 3.07 0.42 3.10
N LEU A 52 3.46 1.69 3.18
CA LEU A 52 4.84 2.09 3.48
C LEU A 52 5.23 1.70 4.90
N HIS A 53 4.38 1.94 5.89
CA HIS A 53 4.65 1.59 7.30
C HIS A 53 4.91 0.10 7.45
N VAL A 54 4.00 -0.75 6.95
CA VAL A 54 4.15 -2.21 7.01
C VAL A 54 5.41 -2.67 6.28
N SER A 55 5.67 -2.14 5.08
CA SER A 55 6.86 -2.48 4.30
C SER A 55 8.16 -2.08 5.01
N TYR A 56 8.17 -0.91 5.64
CA TYR A 56 9.32 -0.40 6.36
C TYR A 56 9.62 -1.24 7.61
N GLN A 57 8.62 -1.54 8.43
CA GLN A 57 8.79 -2.39 9.62
C GLN A 57 9.26 -3.79 9.25
N ALA A 58 8.64 -4.43 8.26
CA ALA A 58 9.06 -5.75 7.79
C ALA A 58 10.50 -5.76 7.26
N ALA A 59 10.90 -4.72 6.53
CA ALA A 59 12.27 -4.62 6.03
C ALA A 59 13.30 -4.38 7.15
N LEU A 60 12.93 -3.65 8.21
CA LEU A 60 13.79 -3.47 9.38
C LEU A 60 14.05 -4.80 10.11
N GLU A 61 13.01 -5.63 10.30
CA GLU A 61 13.15 -6.97 10.89
C GLU A 61 14.07 -7.88 10.07
N LEU A 62 14.10 -7.68 8.75
CA LEU A 62 14.91 -8.45 7.81
C LEU A 62 16.24 -7.76 7.45
N TYR A 63 16.59 -6.68 8.15
CA TYR A 63 17.82 -5.93 7.85
C TYR A 63 19.07 -6.81 7.87
N PRO A 64 19.98 -6.70 6.91
CA PRO A 64 20.04 -5.79 5.75
C PRO A 64 19.50 -6.41 4.45
N GLN A 65 18.70 -7.47 4.52
CA GLN A 65 18.39 -8.34 3.38
C GLN A 65 17.32 -7.77 2.44
N VAL A 66 16.46 -6.86 2.92
CA VAL A 66 15.33 -6.36 2.17
C VAL A 66 15.36 -4.84 2.10
N LEU A 67 15.21 -4.30 0.90
CA LEU A 67 15.04 -2.87 0.65
C LEU A 67 13.55 -2.54 0.46
N VAL A 68 13.18 -1.33 0.86
CA VAL A 68 11.88 -0.74 0.50
C VAL A 68 12.09 0.18 -0.69
N ALA A 69 11.45 -0.11 -1.82
CA ALA A 69 11.43 0.75 -3.00
C ALA A 69 10.56 2.00 -2.76
N THR A 70 10.75 3.01 -3.60
CA THR A 70 9.93 4.24 -3.55
C THR A 70 8.45 3.89 -3.69
N PRO A 71 7.58 4.33 -2.75
CA PRO A 71 6.17 3.97 -2.78
C PRO A 71 5.44 4.57 -3.98
N MET A 72 4.42 3.87 -4.46
CA MET A 72 3.46 4.39 -5.43
C MET A 72 2.28 4.98 -4.66
N ASN A 73 2.20 6.31 -4.62
CA ASN A 73 1.21 7.04 -3.82
C ASN A 73 -0.07 7.41 -4.58
N VAL A 74 -0.16 7.11 -5.87
CA VAL A 74 -1.37 7.29 -6.68
C VAL A 74 -1.77 5.94 -7.23
N GLY A 75 -2.96 5.50 -6.89
CA GLY A 75 -3.53 4.21 -7.24
C GLY A 75 -4.67 4.28 -8.25
N ILE A 76 -5.51 3.26 -8.25
CA ILE A 76 -6.70 3.13 -9.10
C ILE A 76 -7.92 3.51 -8.27
N SER A 77 -8.28 4.79 -8.24
CA SER A 77 -9.32 5.36 -7.37
C SER A 77 -10.44 6.05 -8.14
N GLU A 78 -10.75 5.58 -9.35
CA GLU A 78 -11.83 6.15 -10.19
C GLU A 78 -13.17 6.19 -9.46
N HIS A 79 -13.41 5.24 -8.60
CA HIS A 79 -14.60 5.15 -7.77
C HIS A 79 -14.74 6.27 -6.72
N TRP A 80 -13.69 7.01 -6.43
CA TRP A 80 -13.69 8.12 -5.49
C TRP A 80 -13.50 9.49 -6.16
N MET A 81 -13.49 9.55 -7.51
CA MET A 81 -13.20 10.78 -8.24
C MET A 81 -14.26 11.90 -8.07
N GLU A 82 -15.44 11.59 -7.57
CA GLU A 82 -16.42 12.60 -7.19
C GLU A 82 -16.01 13.42 -5.95
N PHE A 83 -15.06 12.91 -5.15
CA PHE A 83 -14.57 13.58 -3.94
C PHE A 83 -13.29 14.37 -4.24
N PRO A 84 -13.29 15.69 -3.92
CA PRO A 84 -12.15 16.57 -4.19
C PRO A 84 -10.85 16.07 -3.55
N GLY A 85 -9.77 16.13 -4.31
CA GLY A 85 -8.43 15.74 -3.86
C GLY A 85 -8.04 14.31 -4.19
N THR A 86 -8.99 13.43 -4.51
CA THR A 86 -8.69 12.08 -5.00
C THR A 86 -7.91 12.12 -6.31
N LEU A 87 -6.88 11.31 -6.42
CA LEU A 87 -6.06 11.11 -7.62
C LEU A 87 -6.21 9.68 -8.11
N THR A 88 -6.36 9.49 -9.43
CA THR A 88 -6.50 8.15 -10.00
C THR A 88 -5.61 7.92 -11.21
N LEU A 89 -5.16 6.69 -11.38
CA LEU A 89 -4.53 6.20 -12.59
C LEU A 89 -5.41 5.14 -13.25
N GLN A 90 -5.30 5.02 -14.56
CA GLN A 90 -5.87 3.87 -15.26
C GLN A 90 -5.13 2.60 -14.85
N ALA A 91 -5.83 1.46 -14.77
CA ALA A 91 -5.26 0.19 -14.32
C ALA A 91 -4.02 -0.24 -15.14
N ASP A 92 -4.03 -0.05 -16.45
CA ASP A 92 -2.89 -0.38 -17.30
C ASP A 92 -1.70 0.55 -17.06
N THR A 93 -1.94 1.84 -16.81
CA THR A 93 -0.88 2.80 -16.46
C THR A 93 -0.25 2.45 -15.10
N PHE A 94 -1.08 2.16 -14.10
CA PHE A 94 -0.62 1.75 -12.78
C PHE A 94 0.23 0.47 -12.85
N ALA A 95 -0.26 -0.54 -13.59
CA ALA A 95 0.47 -1.79 -13.79
C ALA A 95 1.79 -1.57 -14.57
N ALA A 96 1.80 -0.70 -15.59
CA ALA A 96 3.02 -0.38 -16.33
C ALA A 96 4.08 0.26 -15.42
N VAL A 97 3.70 1.22 -14.58
CA VAL A 97 4.64 1.86 -13.63
C VAL A 97 5.18 0.83 -12.63
N ALA A 98 4.32 0.01 -12.04
CA ALA A 98 4.75 -1.06 -11.13
C ALA A 98 5.72 -2.04 -11.81
N TYR A 99 5.42 -2.44 -13.06
CA TYR A 99 6.28 -3.31 -13.85
C TYR A 99 7.67 -2.70 -14.07
N GLU A 100 7.74 -1.44 -14.48
CA GLU A 100 9.01 -0.75 -14.77
C GLU A 100 9.86 -0.56 -13.51
N ILE A 101 9.24 -0.34 -12.35
CA ILE A 101 9.93 -0.33 -11.06
C ILE A 101 10.51 -1.71 -10.76
N CYS A 102 9.72 -2.77 -10.93
CA CYS A 102 10.17 -4.15 -10.74
C CYS A 102 11.31 -4.50 -11.70
N ASP A 103 11.22 -4.11 -12.99
CA ASP A 103 12.30 -4.32 -13.97
C ASP A 103 13.58 -3.56 -13.59
N SER A 104 13.44 -2.34 -13.08
CA SER A 104 14.58 -1.57 -12.61
C SER A 104 15.31 -2.26 -11.46
N LEU A 105 14.57 -2.80 -10.48
CA LEU A 105 15.13 -3.58 -9.37
C LEU A 105 15.81 -4.86 -9.87
N ARG A 106 15.15 -5.59 -10.78
CA ARG A 106 15.69 -6.79 -11.43
C ARG A 106 17.01 -6.51 -12.14
N ARG A 107 17.09 -5.41 -12.90
CA ARG A 107 18.33 -5.00 -13.62
C ARG A 107 19.49 -4.70 -12.69
N HIS A 108 19.22 -4.45 -11.42
CA HIS A 108 20.24 -4.33 -10.36
C HIS A 108 20.50 -5.63 -9.60
N GLY A 109 19.93 -6.76 -10.06
CA GLY A 109 20.17 -8.08 -9.48
C GLY A 109 19.24 -8.43 -8.31
N ILE A 110 18.14 -7.70 -8.12
CA ILE A 110 17.13 -8.00 -7.10
C ILE A 110 16.05 -8.88 -7.76
N GLU A 111 16.04 -10.17 -7.42
CA GLU A 111 15.22 -11.19 -8.09
C GLU A 111 13.99 -11.63 -7.30
N LYS A 112 13.77 -11.04 -6.13
CA LYS A 112 12.60 -11.30 -5.29
C LYS A 112 11.96 -9.97 -4.92
N ILE A 113 10.73 -9.77 -5.37
CA ILE A 113 9.98 -8.53 -5.13
C ILE A 113 8.62 -8.89 -4.53
N LEU A 114 8.30 -8.25 -3.42
CA LEU A 114 6.98 -8.29 -2.81
C LEU A 114 6.33 -6.92 -3.00
N ILE A 115 5.18 -6.88 -3.63
CA ILE A 115 4.33 -5.68 -3.70
C ILE A 115 3.40 -5.74 -2.51
N ILE A 116 3.52 -4.78 -1.58
CA ILE A 116 2.59 -4.61 -0.46
C ILE A 116 1.61 -3.52 -0.83
N ASN A 117 0.35 -3.89 -0.87
CA ASN A 117 -0.74 -3.02 -1.26
C ASN A 117 -1.51 -2.50 -0.05
N GLY A 118 -1.81 -1.19 -0.05
CA GLY A 118 -2.64 -0.53 0.96
C GLY A 118 -4.00 -0.06 0.43
N HIS A 119 -4.34 -0.32 -0.84
CA HIS A 119 -5.55 0.19 -1.48
C HIS A 119 -6.30 -0.90 -2.24
N ALA A 120 -7.58 -1.12 -1.89
CA ALA A 120 -8.39 -2.18 -2.52
C ALA A 120 -8.54 -2.00 -4.04
N GLY A 121 -8.67 -0.75 -4.52
CA GLY A 121 -8.78 -0.42 -5.94
C GLY A 121 -7.58 -0.86 -6.79
N ASN A 122 -6.42 -1.13 -6.18
CA ASN A 122 -5.22 -1.65 -6.85
C ASN A 122 -5.30 -3.18 -7.11
N GLY A 123 -6.36 -3.86 -6.69
CA GLY A 123 -6.54 -5.31 -6.89
C GLY A 123 -6.26 -5.83 -8.29
N PRO A 124 -6.62 -5.10 -9.39
CA PRO A 124 -6.27 -5.51 -10.76
C PRO A 124 -4.77 -5.74 -10.99
N LEU A 125 -3.88 -5.09 -10.23
CA LEU A 125 -2.45 -5.36 -10.30
C LEU A 125 -2.12 -6.79 -9.87
N GLY A 126 -2.77 -7.31 -8.83
CA GLY A 126 -2.56 -8.68 -8.35
C GLY A 126 -2.80 -9.74 -9.43
N GLN A 127 -3.75 -9.49 -10.34
CA GLN A 127 -4.05 -10.37 -11.48
C GLN A 127 -2.96 -10.39 -12.56
N ARG A 128 -2.02 -9.43 -12.52
CA ARG A 128 -0.89 -9.33 -13.47
C ARG A 128 0.38 -10.05 -13.00
N MET A 129 0.39 -10.66 -11.83
CA MET A 129 1.62 -11.21 -11.26
C MET A 129 2.21 -12.37 -12.07
N ASP A 130 1.39 -13.18 -12.74
CA ASP A 130 1.87 -14.23 -13.63
C ASP A 130 2.58 -13.64 -14.87
N ASP A 131 2.01 -12.61 -15.48
CA ASP A 131 2.63 -11.87 -16.58
C ASP A 131 3.95 -11.22 -16.15
N PHE A 132 3.98 -10.60 -14.95
CA PHE A 132 5.20 -9.99 -14.41
C PHE A 132 6.30 -11.06 -14.24
N ARG A 133 5.99 -12.18 -13.60
CA ARG A 133 6.94 -13.28 -13.41
C ARG A 133 7.46 -13.83 -14.73
N GLN A 134 6.58 -14.05 -15.69
CA GLN A 134 6.94 -14.57 -17.00
C GLN A 134 7.87 -13.61 -17.76
N ARG A 135 7.54 -12.32 -17.80
CA ARG A 135 8.28 -11.32 -18.57
C ARG A 135 9.60 -10.91 -17.91
N LEU A 136 9.61 -10.82 -16.56
CA LEU A 136 10.80 -10.40 -15.81
C LEU A 136 11.76 -11.57 -15.53
N GLY A 137 11.27 -12.81 -15.50
CA GLY A 137 12.07 -13.98 -15.15
C GLY A 137 12.49 -14.01 -13.68
N ILE A 138 11.75 -13.34 -12.80
CA ILE A 138 12.03 -13.25 -11.36
C ILE A 138 10.78 -13.54 -10.54
N GLU A 139 10.91 -13.70 -9.23
CA GLU A 139 9.79 -13.87 -8.34
C GLU A 139 9.18 -12.51 -7.97
N VAL A 140 7.89 -12.30 -8.35
CA VAL A 140 7.09 -11.15 -7.96
C VAL A 140 5.80 -11.64 -7.33
N ARG A 141 5.48 -11.10 -6.14
CA ARG A 141 4.23 -11.38 -5.42
C ARG A 141 3.51 -10.09 -5.08
N PHE A 142 2.20 -10.18 -4.92
CA PHE A 142 1.33 -9.09 -4.51
C PHE A 142 0.47 -9.55 -3.33
N HIS A 143 0.43 -8.73 -2.27
CA HIS A 143 -0.43 -8.95 -1.11
C HIS A 143 -0.93 -7.62 -0.58
N SER A 144 -2.20 -7.55 -0.22
CA SER A 144 -2.74 -6.44 0.55
C SER A 144 -2.41 -6.65 2.04
N TYR A 145 -1.95 -5.60 2.74
CA TYR A 145 -1.42 -5.76 4.10
C TYR A 145 -2.47 -6.30 5.08
N TRP A 146 -3.75 -6.01 4.87
CA TRP A 146 -4.84 -6.50 5.71
C TRP A 146 -5.12 -8.00 5.56
N GLU A 147 -4.66 -8.65 4.51
CA GLU A 147 -4.79 -10.11 4.33
C GLU A 147 -4.00 -10.91 5.38
N ALA A 148 -3.09 -10.24 6.12
CA ALA A 148 -2.35 -10.86 7.21
C ALA A 148 -3.20 -11.08 8.47
N TYR A 149 -4.36 -10.44 8.59
CA TYR A 149 -5.24 -10.55 9.75
C TYR A 149 -6.30 -11.62 9.51
N SER A 150 -6.41 -12.60 10.42
CA SER A 150 -7.46 -13.59 10.35
C SER A 150 -8.83 -13.00 10.74
N LYS A 151 -9.91 -13.65 10.31
CA LYS A 151 -11.26 -13.22 10.68
C LYS A 151 -11.46 -13.26 12.19
N GLU A 152 -10.90 -14.27 12.84
CA GLU A 152 -10.96 -14.44 14.30
C GLU A 152 -10.25 -13.29 15.00
N TYR A 153 -9.07 -12.89 14.50
CA TYR A 153 -8.33 -11.74 15.04
C TYR A 153 -9.15 -10.45 14.93
N ILE A 154 -9.76 -10.18 13.78
CA ILE A 154 -10.62 -9.01 13.56
C ILE A 154 -11.80 -9.02 14.51
N GLN A 155 -12.51 -10.15 14.65
CA GLN A 155 -13.67 -10.28 15.54
C GLN A 155 -13.31 -10.12 17.03
N GLU A 156 -12.10 -10.48 17.42
CA GLU A 156 -11.65 -10.36 18.81
C GLU A 156 -11.20 -8.93 19.17
N HIS A 157 -10.64 -8.20 18.20
CA HIS A 157 -9.95 -6.93 18.46
C HIS A 157 -10.67 -5.68 17.93
N MET A 158 -11.60 -5.83 16.98
CA MET A 158 -12.40 -4.71 16.48
C MET A 158 -13.77 -4.66 17.19
N GLU A 159 -14.18 -3.47 17.63
CA GLU A 159 -15.47 -3.27 18.27
C GLU A 159 -16.64 -3.57 17.32
N SER A 160 -16.48 -3.19 16.04
CA SER A 160 -17.42 -3.50 14.97
C SER A 160 -17.49 -4.99 14.66
N GLY A 161 -16.41 -5.75 14.90
CA GLY A 161 -16.26 -7.14 14.46
C GLY A 161 -16.27 -7.33 12.94
N GLU A 162 -16.23 -6.24 12.19
CA GLU A 162 -16.31 -6.25 10.73
C GLU A 162 -14.92 -6.37 10.09
N ALA A 163 -14.90 -6.85 8.84
CA ALA A 163 -13.69 -6.89 8.03
C ALA A 163 -13.13 -5.48 7.79
N PRO A 164 -11.82 -5.33 7.55
CA PRO A 164 -11.23 -4.05 7.18
C PRO A 164 -12.00 -3.41 6.03
N ALA A 165 -12.47 -2.18 6.26
CA ALA A 165 -13.25 -1.41 5.30
C ALA A 165 -12.72 0.03 5.22
N HIS A 166 -13.03 0.69 4.10
CA HIS A 166 -12.54 2.03 3.76
C HIS A 166 -12.89 3.06 4.84
N ALA A 167 -11.87 3.76 5.34
CA ALA A 167 -11.95 4.80 6.38
C ALA A 167 -12.75 4.38 7.63
N ALA A 168 -12.86 3.06 7.89
CA ALA A 168 -13.58 2.48 9.01
C ALA A 168 -12.67 2.27 10.22
N GLU A 169 -13.15 1.54 11.22
CA GLU A 169 -12.48 1.32 12.50
C GLU A 169 -11.05 0.78 12.33
N PHE A 170 -10.85 -0.22 11.46
CA PHE A 170 -9.56 -0.85 11.25
C PHE A 170 -8.51 0.16 10.77
N GLU A 171 -8.82 0.92 9.73
CA GLU A 171 -7.89 1.91 9.16
C GLU A 171 -7.67 3.08 10.12
N THR A 172 -8.70 3.52 10.81
CA THR A 172 -8.61 4.57 11.82
C THR A 172 -7.70 4.15 12.97
N ALA A 173 -7.90 2.94 13.52
CA ALA A 173 -7.06 2.41 14.58
C ALA A 173 -5.60 2.20 14.13
N PHE A 174 -5.40 1.74 12.90
CA PHE A 174 -4.08 1.59 12.31
C PHE A 174 -3.37 2.95 12.20
N ALA A 175 -4.05 3.97 11.68
CA ALA A 175 -3.49 5.32 11.56
C ALA A 175 -3.13 5.90 12.93
N GLN A 176 -4.03 5.78 13.92
CA GLN A 176 -3.76 6.25 15.29
C GLN A 176 -2.51 5.61 15.91
N ALA A 177 -2.24 4.35 15.60
CA ALA A 177 -1.09 3.63 16.12
C ALA A 177 0.21 3.91 15.34
N ALA A 178 0.13 4.04 14.02
CA ALA A 178 1.29 4.05 13.13
C ALA A 178 1.74 5.45 12.71
N PHE A 179 0.80 6.37 12.51
CA PHE A 179 1.03 7.75 12.04
C PHE A 179 -0.12 8.68 12.51
N PRO A 180 -0.21 8.93 13.83
CA PRO A 180 -1.33 9.66 14.44
C PRO A 180 -1.49 11.11 13.92
N GLU A 181 -0.46 11.67 13.31
CA GLU A 181 -0.49 12.99 12.66
C GLU A 181 -1.45 13.04 11.45
N ASN A 182 -1.81 11.88 10.90
CA ASN A 182 -2.75 11.76 9.78
C ASN A 182 -4.21 11.58 10.23
N VAL A 183 -4.48 11.65 11.53
CA VAL A 183 -5.84 11.54 12.08
C VAL A 183 -6.29 12.92 12.57
N HIS A 184 -7.33 13.46 11.96
CA HIS A 184 -7.86 14.79 12.18
C HIS A 184 -9.29 14.71 12.70
N TRP A 185 -9.50 14.97 13.99
CA TRP A 185 -10.82 14.93 14.59
C TRP A 185 -11.53 16.29 14.65
N ASP A 186 -10.77 17.38 14.46
CA ASP A 186 -11.27 18.73 14.58
C ASP A 186 -12.21 19.10 13.44
N GLY A 187 -13.44 19.47 13.76
CA GLY A 187 -14.43 19.92 12.78
C GLY A 187 -15.15 18.81 12.03
N VAL A 188 -14.96 17.56 12.41
CA VAL A 188 -15.66 16.43 11.77
C VAL A 188 -17.14 16.46 12.15
N ASP A 189 -18.00 16.63 11.15
CA ASP A 189 -19.43 16.39 11.26
C ASP A 189 -19.73 14.92 10.87
N TYR A 190 -19.85 14.07 11.87
CA TYR A 190 -20.08 12.64 11.67
C TYR A 190 -21.42 12.33 10.99
N GLU A 191 -22.44 13.20 11.15
CA GLU A 191 -23.72 13.00 10.46
C GLU A 191 -23.58 13.31 8.98
N ALA A 192 -22.90 14.42 8.63
CA ALA A 192 -22.62 14.77 7.24
C ALA A 192 -21.69 13.76 6.57
N ALA A 193 -20.61 13.36 7.23
CA ALA A 193 -19.66 12.34 6.74
C ALA A 193 -20.37 11.01 6.41
N ASN A 194 -21.27 10.55 7.28
CA ASN A 194 -22.06 9.35 7.01
C ASN A 194 -23.02 9.50 5.83
N LEU A 195 -23.49 10.71 5.53
CA LEU A 195 -24.37 10.95 4.38
C LEU A 195 -23.60 10.93 3.05
N ASP A 196 -22.37 11.45 3.03
CA ASP A 196 -21.53 11.46 1.83
C ASP A 196 -21.09 10.03 1.42
N ILE A 197 -20.79 9.16 2.39
CA ILE A 197 -20.49 7.74 2.15
C ILE A 197 -21.72 6.99 1.60
N GLN A 198 -22.95 7.52 1.80
CA GLN A 198 -24.19 6.94 1.29
C GLN A 198 -24.59 7.48 -0.09
N SER A 199 -23.70 8.15 -0.83
CA SER A 199 -23.97 8.61 -2.19
C SER A 199 -24.45 7.46 -3.08
N GLU A 200 -25.32 7.75 -4.05
CA GLU A 200 -25.88 6.74 -4.97
C GLU A 200 -24.76 5.97 -5.70
N SER A 201 -23.65 6.64 -6.01
CA SER A 201 -22.49 6.04 -6.66
C SER A 201 -21.80 4.98 -5.79
N TYR A 202 -21.91 5.06 -4.47
CA TYR A 202 -21.37 4.09 -3.53
C TYR A 202 -22.27 2.86 -3.36
N ARG A 203 -23.60 3.05 -3.44
CA ARG A 203 -24.60 1.97 -3.25
C ARG A 203 -24.68 1.00 -4.41
N ASP A 204 -24.41 1.46 -5.63
CA ASP A 204 -24.52 0.67 -6.87
C ASP A 204 -23.23 -0.08 -7.24
N ARG A 205 -22.20 -0.03 -6.39
CA ARG A 205 -20.92 -0.71 -6.67
C ARG A 205 -20.96 -2.17 -6.29
N ASP A 206 -20.41 -2.96 -7.20
CA ASP A 206 -20.28 -4.41 -7.04
C ASP A 206 -19.56 -4.74 -5.70
N PRO A 207 -20.20 -5.51 -4.80
CA PRO A 207 -19.64 -5.87 -3.50
C PRO A 207 -18.31 -6.65 -3.57
N VAL A 208 -17.80 -6.93 -4.76
CA VAL A 208 -16.49 -7.58 -4.97
C VAL A 208 -15.32 -6.72 -4.47
N TYR A 209 -15.47 -5.40 -4.39
CA TYR A 209 -14.42 -4.51 -3.88
C TYR A 209 -14.36 -4.40 -2.35
N PHE A 210 -15.33 -5.00 -1.66
CA PHE A 210 -15.47 -4.92 -0.19
C PHE A 210 -15.56 -6.30 0.48
N ARG A 211 -15.09 -7.35 -0.19
CA ARG A 211 -15.02 -8.71 0.37
C ARG A 211 -13.59 -9.18 0.59
#